data_786b0d58029cd68e1bf4b37d98b576c0
#
_entry.id   786b0d58029cd68e1bf4b37d98b576c0
#
_cell.length_a   1.000
_cell.length_b   1.000
_cell.length_c   1.000
_cell.angle_alpha   90.00
_cell.angle_beta   90.00
_cell.angle_gamma   90.00
#
_symmetry.space_group_name_H-M   'P 1'
#
loop_
_entity.id
_entity.type
_entity.pdbx_description
1 polymer ?
#
loop_
_entity_poly.entity_id
_entity_poly.type
_entity_poly.pdbx_seq_one_letter_code
_entity_poly.pdbx_strand_id
1 'polypeptide(L)'
;MRVRIGKRGVAVGASAVLLLAMAGCATATETASTDGEATESTETSAESTEEVVEAGTDKWCSGVKIAAFPGGPQGGVFANNVFNGFKQAEADLGPEVDYYFSDWDAAKLVSQGKEALATDIDGMATYGFGGEDAMGELADQAYENGIIFTVLNTELPDTLAQYQTDGTGYVGAINYNAGYDLGAKTVEEAGLAAGDQALVWGLVSLPGRGDRTQGVIDAFNDAGLEVVYQEIDQATNSDPQAGTPTFVGLMGANPDIKAVVTDHGGLTATLETYLTAAGYGPDEVYGAGFDVSPATVQAIESGYTDLVIDQQPFLQGYLPILNICLSEKFGFSGLFVNTGAGFVNADNVAAVAPLAEVEIR
;
A
#
# COMPACT_ATOMS: atom_id res chain seq x y z
N MET A 1 -21.31 -1.37 27.27
CA MET A 1 -20.90 0.03 27.42
C MET A 1 -20.48 0.24 28.87
N ARG A 2 -19.21 0.03 29.17
CA ARG A 2 -18.60 0.35 30.49
C ARG A 2 -17.24 0.97 30.22
N VAL A 3 -17.20 2.29 30.25
CA VAL A 3 -16.01 3.12 30.19
C VAL A 3 -15.22 2.91 31.51
N ARG A 4 -14.02 2.40 31.43
CA ARG A 4 -13.05 2.44 32.56
C ARG A 4 -12.30 3.76 32.50
N ILE A 5 -12.77 4.74 33.27
CA ILE A 5 -12.07 6.01 33.53
C ILE A 5 -11.00 5.75 34.59
N GLY A 6 -9.76 5.73 34.18
CA GLY A 6 -8.60 5.77 35.06
C GLY A 6 -8.42 7.19 35.62
N LYS A 7 -8.59 7.34 36.91
CA LYS A 7 -8.35 8.60 37.64
C LYS A 7 -6.85 8.91 37.66
N ARG A 8 -6.42 9.94 36.94
CA ARG A 8 -5.16 10.66 37.25
C ARG A 8 -5.51 12.09 37.63
N GLY A 9 -5.05 12.46 38.83
CA GLY A 9 -5.36 13.69 39.50
C GLY A 9 -4.77 14.92 38.81
N VAL A 10 -5.62 15.93 38.71
CA VAL A 10 -5.27 17.27 38.25
C VAL A 10 -4.69 18.05 39.42
N ALA A 11 -3.45 18.50 39.28
CA ALA A 11 -2.90 19.56 40.13
C ALA A 11 -3.07 20.92 39.41
N VAL A 12 -3.92 21.74 39.96
CA VAL A 12 -4.16 23.12 39.52
C VAL A 12 -3.05 23.98 40.12
N GLY A 13 -2.28 24.64 39.27
CA GLY A 13 -1.39 25.76 39.66
C GLY A 13 -1.72 26.96 38.81
N ALA A 14 -2.30 27.99 39.43
CA ALA A 14 -2.65 29.25 38.83
C ALA A 14 -1.52 30.27 39.01
N SER A 15 -1.53 31.31 38.19
CA SER A 15 -0.86 32.63 38.25
C SER A 15 0.32 32.80 37.29
N ALA A 16 0.53 33.86 36.57
CA ALA A 16 -0.08 35.19 36.46
C ALA A 16 0.34 35.81 35.13
N VAL A 17 -0.48 36.72 34.66
CA VAL A 17 -0.32 37.60 33.49
C VAL A 17 0.77 38.62 33.76
N LEU A 18 1.65 38.93 32.80
CA LEU A 18 2.23 40.25 32.62
C LEU A 18 2.43 40.57 31.14
N LEU A 19 1.64 41.50 30.66
CA LEU A 19 1.82 42.25 29.41
C LEU A 19 2.97 43.24 29.56
N LEU A 20 3.80 43.42 28.54
CA LEU A 20 4.26 44.74 28.13
C LEU A 20 4.77 44.72 26.68
N ALA A 21 4.32 45.72 25.95
CA ALA A 21 4.48 45.97 24.54
C ALA A 21 5.70 46.87 24.24
N MET A 22 5.87 47.13 22.94
CA MET A 22 6.59 48.17 22.21
C MET A 22 7.97 47.78 21.66
N ALA A 23 8.09 47.58 20.37
CA ALA A 23 8.21 48.50 19.21
C ALA A 23 9.61 49.17 19.08
N GLY A 24 10.21 48.99 17.91
CA GLY A 24 11.33 49.83 17.47
C GLY A 24 12.09 49.25 16.28
N CYS A 25 11.71 49.66 15.07
CA CYS A 25 12.54 49.59 13.87
C CYS A 25 13.75 50.50 13.96
N ALA A 26 14.89 50.14 13.38
CA ALA A 26 15.54 50.97 12.36
C ALA A 26 16.88 50.40 11.88
N THR A 27 17.02 50.51 10.64
CA THR A 27 18.03 50.35 9.61
C THR A 27 19.43 50.88 9.88
N ALA A 28 20.41 50.14 9.34
CA ALA A 28 21.49 50.56 8.40
C ALA A 28 22.82 51.09 8.92
N THR A 29 23.86 50.49 8.43
CA THR A 29 25.01 50.99 7.66
C THR A 29 26.29 51.34 8.41
N GLU A 30 27.32 50.52 8.07
CA GLU A 30 28.75 50.78 7.73
C GLU A 30 29.68 51.58 8.64
N THR A 31 30.81 50.99 8.78
CA THR A 31 32.23 51.37 8.58
C THR A 31 33.11 51.63 9.82
N ALA A 32 34.13 50.78 9.81
CA ALA A 32 35.59 51.03 9.97
C ALA A 32 36.19 51.50 11.32
N SER A 33 37.10 50.61 11.73
CA SER A 33 38.49 50.84 12.24
C SER A 33 38.72 51.65 13.51
N THR A 34 39.40 51.12 14.43
CA THR A 34 40.76 51.18 14.92
C THR A 34 40.87 51.09 16.45
N ASP A 35 41.82 50.25 16.83
CA ASP A 35 42.68 50.23 18.00
C ASP A 35 42.19 50.69 19.38
N GLY A 36 42.45 49.81 20.33
CA GLY A 36 42.80 50.27 21.65
C GLY A 36 42.39 49.41 22.83
N GLU A 37 43.35 48.64 23.32
CA GLU A 37 43.61 48.37 24.72
C GLU A 37 42.77 47.38 25.54
N ALA A 38 43.46 46.39 26.02
CA ALA A 38 43.05 45.29 26.88
C ALA A 38 42.45 45.78 28.22
N THR A 39 41.34 45.19 28.57
CA THR A 39 40.94 45.02 29.98
C THR A 39 40.46 43.61 30.20
N GLU A 40 41.21 42.91 31.00
CA GLU A 40 40.97 41.57 31.51
C GLU A 40 39.67 41.53 32.31
N SER A 41 38.61 40.94 31.80
CA SER A 41 37.46 40.57 32.61
C SER A 41 37.36 39.04 32.63
N THR A 42 37.55 38.51 33.81
CA THR A 42 37.41 37.10 34.18
C THR A 42 35.95 36.68 33.93
N GLU A 43 35.69 36.07 32.79
CA GLU A 43 34.44 35.34 32.56
C GLU A 43 34.55 33.96 33.21
N THR A 44 33.77 33.77 34.24
CA THR A 44 33.47 32.47 34.82
C THR A 44 32.71 31.67 33.76
N SER A 45 33.41 30.76 33.09
CA SER A 45 32.82 29.76 32.23
C SER A 45 31.91 28.88 33.07
N ALA A 46 30.61 29.10 32.95
CA ALA A 46 29.62 28.12 33.35
C ALA A 46 29.71 26.97 32.33
N GLU A 47 30.39 25.91 32.72
CA GLU A 47 30.40 24.62 32.04
C GLU A 47 28.95 24.10 32.04
N SER A 48 28.20 24.37 30.97
CA SER A 48 26.97 23.63 30.69
C SER A 48 27.39 22.22 30.35
N THR A 49 27.33 21.31 31.32
CA THR A 49 27.25 19.87 31.04
C THR A 49 25.99 19.67 30.20
N GLU A 50 26.15 19.67 28.87
CA GLU A 50 25.19 18.99 28.00
C GLU A 50 25.22 17.53 28.48
N GLU A 51 24.21 17.12 29.21
CA GLU A 51 23.85 15.76 29.37
C GLU A 51 23.63 15.24 27.95
N VAL A 52 24.60 14.52 27.39
CA VAL A 52 24.42 13.66 26.23
C VAL A 52 23.38 12.64 26.67
N VAL A 53 22.12 12.93 26.40
CA VAL A 53 21.06 11.93 26.47
C VAL A 53 21.51 10.88 25.47
N GLU A 54 22.06 9.77 25.97
CA GLU A 54 22.22 8.56 25.17
C GLU A 54 20.86 8.35 24.52
N ALA A 55 20.77 8.48 23.19
CA ALA A 55 19.59 8.14 22.42
C ALA A 55 19.28 6.71 22.78
N GLY A 56 18.22 6.50 23.58
CA GLY A 56 17.77 5.18 23.98
C GLY A 56 17.62 4.33 22.74
N THR A 57 18.03 3.08 22.79
CA THR A 57 17.88 2.09 21.72
C THR A 57 16.42 1.84 21.36
N ASP A 58 15.48 2.34 22.17
CA ASP A 58 14.05 2.19 21.97
C ASP A 58 13.49 3.24 21.02
N LYS A 59 12.96 2.78 19.91
CA LYS A 59 12.24 3.61 18.95
C LYS A 59 10.86 3.97 19.50
N TRP A 60 10.22 4.97 18.93
CA TRP A 60 8.98 5.52 19.51
C TRP A 60 7.79 4.55 19.54
N CYS A 61 7.77 3.50 18.69
CA CYS A 61 6.77 2.45 18.67
C CYS A 61 7.21 1.16 19.41
N SER A 62 8.36 1.16 20.09
CA SER A 62 8.83 0.00 20.86
C SER A 62 7.81 -0.45 21.89
N GLY A 63 7.68 -1.77 22.06
CA GLY A 63 6.73 -2.42 22.95
C GLY A 63 5.32 -2.56 22.40
N VAL A 64 5.04 -2.14 21.16
CA VAL A 64 3.80 -2.47 20.44
C VAL A 64 3.99 -3.78 19.70
N LYS A 65 3.04 -4.70 19.83
CA LYS A 65 3.04 -6.03 19.20
C LYS A 65 2.01 -6.08 18.10
N ILE A 66 2.40 -6.46 16.90
CA ILE A 66 1.56 -6.40 15.71
C ILE A 66 1.54 -7.76 15.00
N ALA A 67 0.36 -8.24 14.65
CA ALA A 67 0.19 -9.31 13.67
C ALA A 67 0.06 -8.70 12.27
N ALA A 68 0.96 -9.06 11.36
CA ALA A 68 1.01 -8.53 10.01
C ALA A 68 0.86 -9.63 8.96
N PHE A 69 0.02 -9.37 7.95
CA PHE A 69 -0.36 -10.32 6.94
C PHE A 69 0.14 -9.87 5.56
N PRO A 70 1.24 -10.46 5.01
CA PRO A 70 1.71 -10.16 3.65
C PRO A 70 0.77 -10.66 2.54
N GLY A 71 -0.22 -11.50 2.87
CA GLY A 71 -1.29 -11.96 2.01
C GLY A 71 -0.96 -13.22 1.22
N GLY A 72 -0.05 -13.15 0.27
CA GLY A 72 0.31 -14.26 -0.62
C GLY A 72 1.31 -15.24 -0.03
N PRO A 73 1.83 -16.17 -0.87
CA PRO A 73 2.92 -17.04 -0.48
C PRO A 73 4.22 -16.24 -0.27
N GLN A 74 5.08 -16.75 0.59
CA GLN A 74 6.41 -16.18 0.78
C GLN A 74 7.19 -16.19 -0.55
N GLY A 75 7.77 -15.06 -0.93
CA GLY A 75 8.48 -14.90 -2.21
C GLY A 75 7.57 -14.58 -3.42
N GLY A 76 6.26 -14.50 -3.23
CA GLY A 76 5.33 -14.03 -4.28
C GLY A 76 5.56 -12.53 -4.56
N VAL A 77 5.51 -12.13 -5.83
CA VAL A 77 5.84 -10.77 -6.30
C VAL A 77 5.24 -9.66 -5.43
N PHE A 78 3.92 -9.61 -5.32
CA PHE A 78 3.24 -8.58 -4.53
C PHE A 78 3.46 -8.77 -3.02
N ALA A 79 3.29 -10.01 -2.53
CA ALA A 79 3.41 -10.32 -1.11
C ALA A 79 4.81 -10.00 -0.54
N ASN A 80 5.84 -10.17 -1.35
CA ASN A 80 7.22 -9.90 -0.93
C ASN A 80 7.49 -8.41 -0.77
N ASN A 81 6.97 -7.57 -1.70
CA ASN A 81 7.05 -6.12 -1.58
C ASN A 81 6.31 -5.60 -0.33
N VAL A 82 5.11 -6.13 -0.04
CA VAL A 82 4.37 -5.79 1.20
C VAL A 82 5.15 -6.24 2.42
N PHE A 83 5.69 -7.46 2.41
CA PHE A 83 6.53 -7.98 3.50
C PHE A 83 7.77 -7.10 3.75
N ASN A 84 8.45 -6.65 2.69
CA ASN A 84 9.57 -5.72 2.81
C ASN A 84 9.16 -4.39 3.42
N GLY A 85 7.98 -3.88 3.07
CA GLY A 85 7.39 -2.68 3.70
C GLY A 85 7.15 -2.87 5.20
N PHE A 86 6.57 -3.99 5.61
CA PHE A 86 6.40 -4.34 7.02
C PHE A 86 7.75 -4.41 7.75
N LYS A 87 8.73 -5.12 7.17
CA LYS A 87 10.08 -5.24 7.75
C LYS A 87 10.78 -3.89 7.91
N GLN A 88 10.62 -3.01 6.93
CA GLN A 88 11.19 -1.67 7.02
C GLN A 88 10.51 -0.84 8.12
N ALA A 89 9.18 -0.92 8.24
CA ALA A 89 8.46 -0.23 9.30
C ALA A 89 8.84 -0.78 10.70
N GLU A 90 8.96 -2.09 10.86
CA GLU A 90 9.48 -2.72 12.08
C GLU A 90 10.89 -2.18 12.40
N ALA A 91 11.76 -2.13 11.38
CA ALA A 91 13.11 -1.62 11.53
C ALA A 91 13.16 -0.13 11.87
N ASP A 92 12.29 0.72 11.32
CA ASP A 92 12.31 2.17 11.52
C ASP A 92 11.59 2.62 12.80
N LEU A 93 10.48 1.95 13.13
CA LEU A 93 9.56 2.38 14.19
C LEU A 93 9.73 1.61 15.50
N GLY A 94 10.17 0.35 15.43
CA GLY A 94 10.53 -0.49 16.57
C GLY A 94 9.42 -1.34 17.20
N PRO A 95 8.24 -1.60 16.58
CA PRO A 95 7.31 -2.58 17.12
C PRO A 95 7.87 -4.01 16.98
N GLU A 96 7.28 -4.95 17.70
CA GLU A 96 7.47 -6.40 17.50
C GLU A 96 6.42 -6.88 16.50
N VAL A 97 6.82 -7.57 15.41
CA VAL A 97 5.89 -7.96 14.35
C VAL A 97 5.94 -9.45 14.06
N ASP A 98 4.80 -10.12 14.20
CA ASP A 98 4.59 -11.51 13.78
C ASP A 98 3.94 -11.55 12.39
N TYR A 99 4.45 -12.41 11.49
CA TYR A 99 4.06 -12.47 10.09
C TYR A 99 3.29 -13.74 9.74
N TYR A 100 2.12 -13.56 9.07
CA TYR A 100 1.20 -14.64 8.70
C TYR A 100 0.97 -14.65 7.18
N PHE A 101 1.41 -15.70 6.48
CA PHE A 101 1.22 -15.84 5.04
C PHE A 101 -0.01 -16.69 4.73
N SER A 102 -1.02 -16.11 4.09
CA SER A 102 -2.31 -16.75 3.82
C SER A 102 -2.41 -17.41 2.44
N ASP A 103 -1.38 -17.31 1.59
CA ASP A 103 -1.33 -17.91 0.26
C ASP A 103 -2.49 -17.47 -0.66
N TRP A 104 -2.97 -16.24 -0.49
CA TRP A 104 -4.16 -15.69 -1.15
C TRP A 104 -5.44 -16.51 -0.90
N ASP A 105 -5.48 -17.31 0.16
CA ASP A 105 -6.64 -18.07 0.60
C ASP A 105 -7.42 -17.30 1.67
N ALA A 106 -8.66 -16.91 1.37
CA ALA A 106 -9.51 -16.11 2.26
C ALA A 106 -9.85 -16.85 3.56
N ALA A 107 -10.09 -18.17 3.48
CA ALA A 107 -10.41 -18.96 4.67
C ALA A 107 -9.19 -19.09 5.60
N LYS A 108 -8.00 -19.27 5.00
CA LYS A 108 -6.75 -19.29 5.75
C LYS A 108 -6.47 -17.93 6.39
N LEU A 109 -6.69 -16.81 5.67
CA LEU A 109 -6.55 -15.45 6.20
C LEU A 109 -7.40 -15.26 7.46
N VAL A 110 -8.70 -15.58 7.37
CA VAL A 110 -9.64 -15.45 8.50
C VAL A 110 -9.24 -16.36 9.67
N SER A 111 -8.82 -17.61 9.40
CA SER A 111 -8.36 -18.53 10.45
C SER A 111 -7.12 -18.00 11.19
N GLN A 112 -6.12 -17.55 10.43
CA GLN A 112 -4.90 -16.96 10.99
C GLN A 112 -5.18 -15.66 11.75
N GLY A 113 -6.14 -14.83 11.27
CA GLY A 113 -6.59 -13.65 11.96
C GLY A 113 -7.17 -13.97 13.35
N LYS A 114 -8.04 -15.00 13.44
CA LYS A 114 -8.59 -15.48 14.72
C LYS A 114 -7.50 -16.05 15.65
N GLU A 115 -6.51 -16.73 15.08
CA GLU A 115 -5.35 -17.23 15.84
C GLU A 115 -4.52 -16.05 16.40
N ALA A 116 -4.26 -15.02 15.59
CA ALA A 116 -3.53 -13.83 16.03
C ALA A 116 -4.27 -13.06 17.12
N LEU A 117 -5.60 -12.90 17.02
CA LEU A 117 -6.43 -12.25 18.05
C LEU A 117 -6.45 -13.01 19.39
N ALA A 118 -6.10 -14.29 19.40
CA ALA A 118 -5.98 -15.08 20.62
C ALA A 118 -4.60 -14.91 21.31
N THR A 119 -3.69 -14.16 20.71
CA THR A 119 -2.38 -13.83 21.27
C THR A 119 -2.36 -12.44 21.91
N ASP A 120 -1.25 -12.07 22.54
CA ASP A 120 -1.07 -10.75 23.19
C ASP A 120 -0.53 -9.75 22.16
N ILE A 121 -1.43 -9.22 21.29
CA ILE A 121 -1.10 -8.19 20.28
C ILE A 121 -1.86 -6.90 20.55
N ASP A 122 -1.29 -5.77 20.13
CA ASP A 122 -1.88 -4.44 20.24
C ASP A 122 -2.50 -4.00 18.89
N GLY A 123 -2.07 -4.63 17.78
CA GLY A 123 -2.57 -4.29 16.46
C GLY A 123 -2.51 -5.43 15.45
N MET A 124 -3.38 -5.33 14.43
CA MET A 124 -3.45 -6.26 13.30
C MET A 124 -3.45 -5.48 11.98
N ALA A 125 -2.51 -5.79 11.09
CA ALA A 125 -2.44 -5.26 9.73
C ALA A 125 -2.79 -6.37 8.73
N THR A 126 -3.98 -6.34 8.13
CA THR A 126 -4.52 -7.45 7.34
C THR A 126 -5.23 -7.00 6.07
N TYR A 127 -5.42 -7.91 5.14
CA TYR A 127 -6.18 -7.69 3.91
C TYR A 127 -7.69 -7.78 4.14
N GLY A 128 -8.46 -7.11 3.26
CA GLY A 128 -9.92 -7.21 3.27
C GLY A 128 -10.50 -8.30 2.34
N PHE A 129 -9.71 -9.06 1.59
CA PHE A 129 -10.23 -10.01 0.59
C PHE A 129 -10.99 -11.23 1.18
N GLY A 130 -11.04 -11.37 2.50
CA GLY A 130 -11.99 -12.28 3.16
C GLY A 130 -13.45 -11.84 3.06
N GLY A 131 -13.68 -10.62 2.60
CA GLY A 131 -15.00 -9.99 2.49
C GLY A 131 -15.46 -9.31 3.78
N GLU A 132 -16.40 -8.36 3.64
CA GLU A 132 -16.89 -7.52 4.74
C GLU A 132 -17.45 -8.35 5.90
N ASP A 133 -18.26 -9.39 5.59
CA ASP A 133 -18.88 -10.23 6.63
C ASP A 133 -17.83 -10.89 7.55
N ALA A 134 -16.84 -11.57 6.98
CA ALA A 134 -15.88 -12.32 7.78
C ALA A 134 -14.79 -11.44 8.39
N MET A 135 -14.33 -10.41 7.67
CA MET A 135 -13.29 -9.50 8.15
C MET A 135 -13.86 -8.45 9.09
N GLY A 136 -15.13 -8.03 8.91
CA GLY A 136 -15.86 -7.17 9.85
C GLY A 136 -16.05 -7.86 11.21
N GLU A 137 -16.46 -9.14 11.22
CA GLU A 137 -16.50 -9.93 12.47
C GLU A 137 -15.10 -10.00 13.16
N LEU A 138 -14.04 -10.08 12.37
CA LEU A 138 -12.68 -10.11 12.91
C LEU A 138 -12.30 -8.73 13.49
N ALA A 139 -12.69 -7.65 12.84
CA ALA A 139 -12.50 -6.29 13.33
C ALA A 139 -13.31 -6.03 14.62
N ASP A 140 -14.57 -6.48 14.68
CA ASP A 140 -15.39 -6.41 15.91
C ASP A 140 -14.68 -7.08 17.08
N GLN A 141 -14.17 -8.31 16.88
CA GLN A 141 -13.41 -9.03 17.89
C GLN A 141 -12.11 -8.32 18.28
N ALA A 142 -11.41 -7.71 17.32
CA ALA A 142 -10.20 -6.92 17.58
C ALA A 142 -10.53 -5.75 18.52
N TYR A 143 -11.54 -4.95 18.20
CA TYR A 143 -11.93 -3.79 19.01
C TYR A 143 -12.54 -4.16 20.37
N GLU A 144 -13.24 -5.29 20.48
CA GLU A 144 -13.70 -5.83 21.76
C GLU A 144 -12.50 -6.15 22.69
N ASN A 145 -11.37 -6.51 22.14
CA ASN A 145 -10.12 -6.81 22.86
C ASN A 145 -9.17 -5.61 22.97
N GLY A 146 -9.52 -4.44 22.41
CA GLY A 146 -8.68 -3.23 22.41
C GLY A 146 -7.52 -3.28 21.41
N ILE A 147 -7.63 -4.09 20.36
CA ILE A 147 -6.62 -4.27 19.31
C ILE A 147 -6.95 -3.35 18.12
N ILE A 148 -5.96 -2.56 17.68
CA ILE A 148 -6.11 -1.69 16.50
C ILE A 148 -6.12 -2.54 15.22
N PHE A 149 -7.16 -2.37 14.39
CA PHE A 149 -7.33 -3.12 13.15
C PHE A 149 -7.07 -2.23 11.93
N THR A 150 -6.08 -2.56 11.10
CA THR A 150 -5.75 -1.80 9.89
C THR A 150 -5.85 -2.70 8.66
N VAL A 151 -6.49 -2.17 7.62
CA VAL A 151 -6.77 -2.90 6.37
C VAL A 151 -5.83 -2.44 5.26
N LEU A 152 -5.35 -3.37 4.46
CA LEU A 152 -4.55 -3.07 3.27
C LEU A 152 -5.11 -3.75 2.02
N ASN A 153 -4.78 -3.19 0.85
CA ASN A 153 -5.06 -3.71 -0.50
C ASN A 153 -6.54 -3.84 -0.89
N THR A 154 -7.39 -4.39 -0.06
CA THR A 154 -8.80 -4.59 -0.34
C THR A 154 -9.64 -3.88 0.71
N GLU A 155 -10.45 -2.92 0.29
CA GLU A 155 -11.26 -2.09 1.19
C GLU A 155 -12.30 -2.92 1.94
N LEU A 156 -12.60 -2.47 3.17
CA LEU A 156 -13.74 -2.89 3.98
C LEU A 156 -14.52 -1.63 4.35
N PRO A 157 -15.40 -1.13 3.48
CA PRO A 157 -16.06 0.16 3.64
C PRO A 157 -16.89 0.29 4.91
N ASP A 158 -17.64 -0.76 5.27
CA ASP A 158 -18.51 -0.75 6.45
C ASP A 158 -17.66 -0.81 7.74
N THR A 159 -16.65 -1.66 7.77
CA THR A 159 -15.67 -1.73 8.87
C THR A 159 -14.94 -0.41 9.05
N LEU A 160 -14.51 0.22 7.95
CA LEU A 160 -13.86 1.52 7.98
C LEU A 160 -14.80 2.61 8.51
N ALA A 161 -16.05 2.66 8.03
CA ALA A 161 -17.05 3.62 8.49
C ALA A 161 -17.35 3.47 9.99
N GLN A 162 -17.28 2.24 10.52
CA GLN A 162 -17.53 1.94 11.92
C GLN A 162 -16.37 2.33 12.84
N TYR A 163 -15.12 2.02 12.44
CA TYR A 163 -13.97 2.04 13.34
C TYR A 163 -12.86 3.02 12.96
N GLN A 164 -13.00 3.83 11.91
CA GLN A 164 -11.95 4.77 11.50
C GLN A 164 -11.56 5.75 12.61
N THR A 165 -12.53 6.21 13.39
CA THR A 165 -12.28 7.11 14.53
C THR A 165 -11.50 6.44 15.66
N ASP A 166 -11.57 5.11 15.74
CA ASP A 166 -10.93 4.29 16.76
C ASP A 166 -9.59 3.70 16.28
N GLY A 167 -9.12 4.11 15.10
CA GLY A 167 -7.80 3.78 14.58
C GLY A 167 -7.78 2.84 13.36
N THR A 168 -8.95 2.33 12.88
CA THR A 168 -8.97 1.54 11.64
C THR A 168 -8.52 2.39 10.46
N GLY A 169 -7.39 2.01 9.85
CA GLY A 169 -6.88 2.62 8.63
C GLY A 169 -7.11 1.74 7.40
N TYR A 170 -6.99 2.38 6.22
CA TYR A 170 -6.90 1.70 4.93
C TYR A 170 -5.69 2.20 4.14
N VAL A 171 -4.91 1.27 3.62
CA VAL A 171 -3.78 1.56 2.72
C VAL A 171 -3.85 0.63 1.52
N GLY A 172 -4.23 1.13 0.37
CA GLY A 172 -4.40 0.32 -0.83
C GLY A 172 -4.92 1.11 -2.01
N ALA A 173 -5.09 0.46 -3.16
CA ALA A 173 -5.79 1.04 -4.29
C ALA A 173 -7.30 1.10 -3.99
N ILE A 174 -7.99 2.16 -4.44
CA ILE A 174 -9.45 2.15 -4.57
C ILE A 174 -9.75 1.26 -5.77
N ASN A 175 -10.02 -0.03 -5.50
CA ASN A 175 -9.94 -1.09 -6.49
C ASN A 175 -10.77 -0.81 -7.75
N TYR A 176 -12.06 -0.45 -7.61
CA TYR A 176 -12.91 -0.16 -8.77
C TYR A 176 -12.35 0.98 -9.62
N ASN A 177 -11.98 2.09 -8.96
CA ASN A 177 -11.46 3.27 -9.67
C ASN A 177 -10.14 2.96 -10.39
N ALA A 178 -9.23 2.25 -9.72
CA ALA A 178 -7.96 1.85 -10.31
C ALA A 178 -8.15 0.98 -11.57
N GLY A 179 -9.09 0.03 -11.50
CA GLY A 179 -9.45 -0.81 -12.65
C GLY A 179 -10.08 0.00 -13.78
N TYR A 180 -11.03 0.87 -13.46
CA TYR A 180 -11.68 1.73 -14.46
C TYR A 180 -10.68 2.67 -15.15
N ASP A 181 -9.80 3.31 -14.37
CA ASP A 181 -8.77 4.20 -14.90
C ASP A 181 -7.76 3.45 -15.79
N LEU A 182 -7.37 2.21 -15.40
CA LEU A 182 -6.53 1.35 -16.22
C LEU A 182 -7.20 0.99 -17.56
N GLY A 183 -8.47 0.57 -17.51
CA GLY A 183 -9.26 0.24 -18.69
C GLY A 183 -9.42 1.43 -19.62
N ALA A 184 -9.82 2.59 -19.07
CA ALA A 184 -10.00 3.80 -19.85
C ALA A 184 -8.69 4.27 -20.52
N LYS A 185 -7.58 4.20 -19.78
CA LYS A 185 -6.25 4.56 -20.29
C LYS A 185 -5.76 3.56 -21.35
N THR A 186 -6.05 2.27 -21.17
CA THR A 186 -5.78 1.23 -22.20
C THR A 186 -6.52 1.56 -23.51
N VAL A 187 -7.80 1.93 -23.43
CA VAL A 187 -8.58 2.33 -24.63
C VAL A 187 -7.94 3.53 -25.32
N GLU A 188 -7.55 4.54 -24.56
CA GLU A 188 -6.92 5.76 -25.09
C GLU A 188 -5.57 5.47 -25.74
N GLU A 189 -4.63 4.81 -25.04
CA GLU A 189 -3.25 4.61 -25.50
C GLU A 189 -3.16 3.56 -26.62
N ALA A 190 -3.95 2.49 -26.56
CA ALA A 190 -4.03 1.50 -27.64
C ALA A 190 -4.85 1.98 -28.86
N GLY A 191 -5.52 3.13 -28.76
CA GLY A 191 -6.36 3.68 -29.82
C GLY A 191 -7.55 2.77 -30.19
N LEU A 192 -8.14 2.10 -29.19
CA LEU A 192 -9.25 1.18 -29.40
C LEU A 192 -10.54 1.95 -29.73
N ALA A 193 -11.37 1.36 -30.59
CA ALA A 193 -12.64 1.89 -31.01
C ALA A 193 -13.80 0.93 -30.73
N ALA A 194 -15.02 1.43 -30.72
CA ALA A 194 -16.22 0.61 -30.54
C ALA A 194 -16.27 -0.57 -31.53
N GLY A 195 -16.48 -1.77 -30.98
CA GLY A 195 -16.46 -3.04 -31.73
C GLY A 195 -15.08 -3.72 -31.77
N ASP A 196 -14.01 -3.11 -31.27
CA ASP A 196 -12.74 -3.79 -31.08
C ASP A 196 -12.82 -4.78 -29.89
N GLN A 197 -12.08 -5.89 -29.97
CA GLN A 197 -12.07 -6.90 -28.93
C GLN A 197 -10.93 -6.65 -27.92
N ALA A 198 -11.23 -6.81 -26.63
CA ALA A 198 -10.26 -6.78 -25.56
C ALA A 198 -10.49 -7.90 -24.55
N LEU A 199 -9.40 -8.54 -24.09
CA LEU A 199 -9.43 -9.59 -23.07
C LEU A 199 -9.19 -9.00 -21.68
N VAL A 200 -10.06 -9.33 -20.74
CA VAL A 200 -9.83 -9.14 -19.31
C VAL A 200 -9.56 -10.49 -18.66
N TRP A 201 -8.34 -10.68 -18.16
CA TRP A 201 -7.83 -11.91 -17.56
C TRP A 201 -7.65 -11.72 -16.07
N GLY A 202 -8.60 -12.15 -15.23
CA GLY A 202 -8.59 -11.82 -13.82
C GLY A 202 -9.70 -12.48 -13.00
N LEU A 203 -10.01 -11.87 -11.85
CA LEU A 203 -10.96 -12.36 -10.84
C LEU A 203 -12.03 -11.29 -10.58
N VAL A 204 -13.28 -11.51 -10.97
CA VAL A 204 -14.42 -10.69 -10.54
C VAL A 204 -15.02 -11.23 -9.23
N SER A 205 -15.00 -12.53 -9.04
CA SER A 205 -15.71 -13.21 -7.95
C SER A 205 -15.09 -13.00 -6.56
N LEU A 206 -13.86 -12.49 -6.46
CA LEU A 206 -13.19 -12.30 -5.17
C LEU A 206 -13.68 -11.00 -4.51
N PRO A 207 -14.33 -11.07 -3.31
CA PRO A 207 -14.93 -9.91 -2.67
C PRO A 207 -13.97 -8.71 -2.52
N GLY A 208 -14.43 -7.52 -2.93
CA GLY A 208 -13.70 -6.26 -2.89
C GLY A 208 -12.50 -6.19 -3.84
N ARG A 209 -11.70 -7.25 -3.94
CA ARG A 209 -10.57 -7.29 -4.86
C ARG A 209 -11.01 -7.43 -6.32
N GLY A 210 -12.10 -8.14 -6.58
CA GLY A 210 -12.68 -8.29 -7.92
C GLY A 210 -13.18 -6.97 -8.51
N ASP A 211 -13.40 -5.96 -7.68
CA ASP A 211 -13.88 -4.64 -8.12
C ASP A 211 -12.95 -4.00 -9.15
N ARG A 212 -11.63 -4.23 -9.07
CA ARG A 212 -10.68 -3.73 -10.08
C ARG A 212 -10.89 -4.36 -11.46
N THR A 213 -11.17 -5.66 -11.48
CA THR A 213 -11.48 -6.39 -12.72
C THR A 213 -12.80 -5.90 -13.30
N GLN A 214 -13.82 -5.68 -12.45
CA GLN A 214 -15.09 -5.09 -12.86
C GLN A 214 -14.90 -3.67 -13.40
N GLY A 215 -14.07 -2.84 -12.77
CA GLY A 215 -13.74 -1.50 -13.25
C GLY A 215 -13.17 -1.51 -14.67
N VAL A 216 -12.23 -2.41 -14.97
CA VAL A 216 -11.69 -2.57 -16.34
C VAL A 216 -12.78 -2.97 -17.33
N ILE A 217 -13.64 -3.94 -16.96
CA ILE A 217 -14.75 -4.40 -17.81
C ILE A 217 -15.71 -3.25 -18.11
N ASP A 218 -16.05 -2.45 -17.10
CA ASP A 218 -16.98 -1.33 -17.24
C ASP A 218 -16.38 -0.23 -18.13
N ALA A 219 -15.10 0.11 -17.97
CA ALA A 219 -14.42 1.06 -18.83
C ALA A 219 -14.41 0.62 -20.31
N PHE A 220 -14.19 -0.67 -20.56
CA PHE A 220 -14.23 -1.23 -21.92
C PHE A 220 -15.65 -1.22 -22.49
N ASN A 221 -16.66 -1.58 -21.69
CA ASN A 221 -18.07 -1.49 -22.09
C ASN A 221 -18.49 -0.06 -22.40
N ASP A 222 -18.09 0.93 -21.60
CA ASP A 222 -18.36 2.35 -21.80
C ASP A 222 -17.73 2.87 -23.10
N ALA A 223 -16.57 2.32 -23.49
CA ALA A 223 -15.93 2.60 -24.77
C ALA A 223 -16.56 1.82 -25.95
N GLY A 224 -17.51 0.92 -25.68
CA GLY A 224 -18.21 0.11 -26.69
C GLY A 224 -17.38 -1.05 -27.26
N LEU A 225 -16.38 -1.54 -26.50
CA LEU A 225 -15.58 -2.69 -26.92
C LEU A 225 -16.37 -4.01 -26.76
N GLU A 226 -15.96 -5.02 -27.52
CA GLU A 226 -16.37 -6.41 -27.31
C GLU A 226 -15.46 -7.04 -26.25
N VAL A 227 -15.95 -7.11 -25.01
CA VAL A 227 -15.16 -7.61 -23.87
C VAL A 227 -15.18 -9.13 -23.84
N VAL A 228 -14.01 -9.75 -23.94
CA VAL A 228 -13.78 -11.16 -23.62
C VAL A 228 -13.30 -11.22 -22.18
N TYR A 229 -14.12 -11.73 -21.27
CA TYR A 229 -13.73 -11.91 -19.87
C TYR A 229 -13.48 -13.39 -19.58
N GLN A 230 -12.37 -13.68 -18.90
CA GLN A 230 -12.06 -15.01 -18.39
C GLN A 230 -11.66 -14.92 -16.92
N GLU A 231 -12.48 -15.53 -16.08
CA GLU A 231 -12.14 -15.77 -14.67
C GLU A 231 -10.99 -16.76 -14.58
N ILE A 232 -9.95 -16.44 -13.83
CA ILE A 232 -8.87 -17.37 -13.51
C ILE A 232 -9.29 -18.31 -12.37
N ASP A 233 -8.80 -19.53 -12.38
CA ASP A 233 -9.00 -20.47 -11.28
C ASP A 233 -7.97 -20.26 -10.15
N GLN A 234 -8.18 -20.92 -9.01
CA GLN A 234 -7.29 -20.80 -7.86
C GLN A 234 -5.87 -21.30 -8.15
N ALA A 235 -5.70 -22.26 -9.04
CA ALA A 235 -4.37 -22.74 -9.43
C ALA A 235 -3.60 -21.65 -10.17
N THR A 236 -4.24 -20.97 -11.13
CA THR A 236 -3.68 -19.82 -11.87
C THR A 236 -3.46 -18.61 -10.95
N ASN A 237 -4.35 -18.35 -9.99
CA ASN A 237 -4.18 -17.28 -9.03
C ASN A 237 -2.93 -17.47 -8.13
N SER A 238 -2.63 -18.73 -7.77
CA SER A 238 -1.48 -19.07 -6.94
C SER A 238 -0.17 -19.23 -7.73
N ASP A 239 -0.29 -19.75 -8.96
CA ASP A 239 0.81 -19.95 -9.92
C ASP A 239 0.36 -19.49 -11.31
N PRO A 240 0.64 -18.26 -11.71
CA PRO A 240 0.23 -17.71 -13.01
C PRO A 240 0.67 -18.54 -14.22
N GLN A 241 1.79 -19.24 -14.15
CA GLN A 241 2.26 -20.10 -15.25
C GLN A 241 1.27 -21.25 -15.57
N ALA A 242 0.51 -21.70 -14.57
CA ALA A 242 -0.54 -22.73 -14.77
C ALA A 242 -1.66 -22.25 -15.72
N GLY A 243 -1.88 -20.94 -15.85
CA GLY A 243 -2.88 -20.36 -16.74
C GLY A 243 -2.50 -20.33 -18.21
N THR A 244 -1.23 -20.58 -18.57
CA THR A 244 -0.72 -20.46 -19.94
C THR A 244 -1.56 -21.25 -20.98
N PRO A 245 -1.92 -22.52 -20.77
CA PRO A 245 -2.71 -23.25 -21.75
C PRO A 245 -4.11 -22.65 -21.99
N THR A 246 -4.75 -22.15 -20.94
CA THR A 246 -6.05 -21.50 -21.02
C THR A 246 -5.95 -20.18 -21.78
N PHE A 247 -4.94 -19.36 -21.48
CA PHE A 247 -4.68 -18.09 -22.19
C PHE A 247 -4.45 -18.33 -23.69
N VAL A 248 -3.59 -19.28 -24.05
CA VAL A 248 -3.33 -19.66 -25.45
C VAL A 248 -4.61 -20.10 -26.17
N GLY A 249 -5.45 -20.89 -25.48
CA GLY A 249 -6.74 -21.32 -26.02
C GLY A 249 -7.69 -20.15 -26.28
N LEU A 250 -7.73 -19.17 -25.36
CA LEU A 250 -8.56 -17.95 -25.48
C LEU A 250 -8.12 -17.07 -26.66
N MET A 251 -6.82 -16.78 -26.75
CA MET A 251 -6.27 -15.99 -27.84
C MET A 251 -6.48 -16.69 -29.20
N GLY A 252 -6.33 -18.00 -29.25
CA GLY A 252 -6.60 -18.80 -30.45
C GLY A 252 -8.08 -18.81 -30.87
N ALA A 253 -9.00 -18.73 -29.92
CA ALA A 253 -10.44 -18.66 -30.17
C ALA A 253 -10.91 -17.23 -30.55
N ASN A 254 -10.15 -16.19 -30.16
CA ASN A 254 -10.45 -14.78 -30.36
C ASN A 254 -9.26 -14.05 -31.00
N PRO A 255 -8.94 -14.31 -32.27
CA PRO A 255 -7.73 -13.79 -32.92
C PRO A 255 -7.77 -12.26 -33.17
N ASP A 256 -8.92 -11.61 -32.98
CA ASP A 256 -9.14 -10.19 -33.17
C ASP A 256 -8.94 -9.37 -31.90
N ILE A 257 -8.49 -10.00 -30.77
CA ILE A 257 -8.16 -9.31 -29.52
C ILE A 257 -6.99 -8.36 -29.76
N LYS A 258 -7.20 -7.06 -29.49
CA LYS A 258 -6.21 -5.99 -29.62
C LYS A 258 -5.54 -5.60 -28.31
N ALA A 259 -6.19 -5.84 -27.18
CA ALA A 259 -5.65 -5.54 -25.87
C ALA A 259 -5.95 -6.64 -24.86
N VAL A 260 -5.02 -6.84 -23.93
CA VAL A 260 -5.16 -7.76 -22.80
C VAL A 260 -4.89 -6.99 -21.51
N VAL A 261 -5.82 -7.08 -20.55
CA VAL A 261 -5.63 -6.52 -19.21
C VAL A 261 -5.62 -7.64 -18.17
N THR A 262 -4.58 -7.66 -17.35
CA THR A 262 -4.40 -8.58 -16.22
C THR A 262 -4.71 -7.89 -14.91
N ASP A 263 -5.26 -8.59 -13.92
CA ASP A 263 -5.79 -7.97 -12.69
C ASP A 263 -4.81 -7.94 -11.51
N HIS A 264 -3.64 -8.57 -11.61
CA HIS A 264 -2.63 -8.58 -10.54
C HIS A 264 -1.21 -8.91 -11.01
N GLY A 265 -0.23 -8.55 -10.18
CA GLY A 265 1.18 -8.59 -10.52
C GLY A 265 1.73 -9.94 -10.98
N GLY A 266 1.22 -11.03 -10.46
CA GLY A 266 1.62 -12.37 -10.92
C GLY A 266 1.23 -12.63 -12.37
N LEU A 267 0.00 -12.28 -12.76
CA LEU A 267 -0.44 -12.39 -14.16
C LEU A 267 0.28 -11.40 -15.06
N THR A 268 0.46 -10.15 -14.59
CA THR A 268 1.17 -9.10 -15.35
C THR A 268 2.62 -9.50 -15.62
N ALA A 269 3.32 -10.02 -14.60
CA ALA A 269 4.68 -10.54 -14.73
C ALA A 269 4.81 -11.74 -15.69
N THR A 270 3.68 -12.43 -15.96
CA THR A 270 3.63 -13.59 -16.86
C THR A 270 3.14 -13.22 -18.27
N LEU A 271 2.73 -11.97 -18.51
CA LEU A 271 2.07 -11.57 -19.76
C LEU A 271 2.94 -11.78 -21.01
N GLU A 272 4.24 -11.49 -20.95
CA GLU A 272 5.18 -11.82 -22.04
C GLU A 272 5.18 -13.31 -22.36
N THR A 273 5.20 -14.18 -21.34
CA THR A 273 5.13 -15.63 -21.52
C THR A 273 3.81 -16.05 -22.15
N TYR A 274 2.70 -15.48 -21.74
CA TYR A 274 1.38 -15.77 -22.27
C TYR A 274 1.27 -15.37 -23.75
N LEU A 275 1.64 -14.15 -24.11
CA LEU A 275 1.58 -13.64 -25.48
C LEU A 275 2.52 -14.42 -26.40
N THR A 276 3.76 -14.66 -25.97
CA THR A 276 4.73 -15.46 -26.73
C THR A 276 4.23 -16.89 -26.97
N ALA A 277 3.66 -17.54 -25.95
CA ALA A 277 3.09 -18.90 -26.09
C ALA A 277 1.87 -18.91 -27.02
N ALA A 278 1.10 -17.83 -27.08
CA ALA A 278 -0.02 -17.67 -28.01
C ALA A 278 0.43 -17.29 -29.44
N GLY A 279 1.73 -17.05 -29.64
CA GLY A 279 2.32 -16.75 -30.96
C GLY A 279 2.39 -15.28 -31.32
N TYR A 280 2.18 -14.37 -30.36
CA TYR A 280 2.29 -12.93 -30.55
C TYR A 280 3.70 -12.42 -30.22
N GLY A 281 4.20 -11.51 -31.02
CA GLY A 281 5.43 -10.75 -30.79
C GLY A 281 5.20 -9.43 -30.04
N PRO A 282 6.30 -8.68 -29.78
CA PRO A 282 6.21 -7.34 -29.20
C PRO A 282 5.28 -6.42 -30.02
N ASP A 283 4.57 -5.54 -29.36
CA ASP A 283 3.68 -4.52 -29.95
C ASP A 283 2.55 -5.07 -30.84
N GLU A 284 2.29 -6.39 -30.84
CA GLU A 284 1.19 -6.96 -31.63
C GLU A 284 -0.15 -6.94 -30.88
N VAL A 285 -0.12 -6.96 -29.55
CA VAL A 285 -1.30 -6.86 -28.67
C VAL A 285 -0.94 -5.90 -27.54
N TYR A 286 -1.77 -4.90 -27.28
CA TYR A 286 -1.56 -3.96 -26.18
C TYR A 286 -1.70 -4.67 -24.84
N GLY A 287 -0.63 -4.72 -24.05
CA GLY A 287 -0.58 -5.38 -22.76
C GLY A 287 -0.72 -4.40 -21.61
N ALA A 288 -1.70 -4.60 -20.71
CA ALA A 288 -1.83 -3.78 -19.51
C ALA A 288 -2.11 -4.62 -18.26
N GLY A 289 -1.85 -4.04 -17.08
CA GLY A 289 -2.09 -4.78 -15.85
C GLY A 289 -1.76 -4.00 -14.57
N PHE A 290 -1.56 -4.74 -13.52
CA PHE A 290 -1.22 -4.22 -12.19
C PHE A 290 0.16 -4.70 -11.77
N ASP A 291 0.82 -3.86 -10.98
CA ASP A 291 2.07 -4.07 -10.27
C ASP A 291 3.34 -4.06 -11.15
N VAL A 292 4.38 -3.55 -10.54
CA VAL A 292 5.73 -3.54 -11.09
C VAL A 292 6.53 -4.69 -10.47
N SER A 293 7.33 -5.35 -11.31
CA SER A 293 8.29 -6.38 -10.90
C SER A 293 9.44 -6.39 -11.90
N PRO A 294 10.57 -7.04 -11.64
CA PRO A 294 11.63 -7.18 -12.64
C PRO A 294 11.13 -7.76 -13.96
N ALA A 295 10.24 -8.77 -13.92
CA ALA A 295 9.67 -9.35 -15.13
C ALA A 295 8.73 -8.38 -15.86
N THR A 296 7.92 -7.60 -15.12
CA THR A 296 7.06 -6.57 -15.72
C THR A 296 7.89 -5.45 -16.36
N VAL A 297 8.97 -5.00 -15.70
CA VAL A 297 9.92 -4.03 -16.25
C VAL A 297 10.48 -4.54 -17.58
N GLN A 298 10.98 -5.79 -17.59
CA GLN A 298 11.49 -6.41 -18.82
C GLN A 298 10.41 -6.46 -19.92
N ALA A 299 9.18 -6.82 -19.58
CA ALA A 299 8.07 -6.92 -20.53
C ALA A 299 7.70 -5.54 -21.10
N ILE A 300 7.81 -4.45 -20.30
CA ILE A 300 7.62 -3.08 -20.79
C ILE A 300 8.76 -2.69 -21.73
N GLU A 301 10.01 -2.95 -21.37
CA GLU A 301 11.18 -2.63 -22.18
C GLU A 301 11.21 -3.42 -23.51
N SER A 302 10.63 -4.61 -23.53
CA SER A 302 10.57 -5.48 -24.71
C SER A 302 9.30 -5.32 -25.56
N GLY A 303 8.32 -4.49 -25.13
CA GLY A 303 7.09 -4.22 -25.87
C GLY A 303 6.00 -5.30 -25.74
N TYR A 304 6.02 -6.13 -24.70
CA TYR A 304 4.93 -7.08 -24.39
C TYR A 304 3.93 -6.55 -23.35
N THR A 305 4.31 -5.48 -22.65
CA THR A 305 3.44 -4.79 -21.71
C THR A 305 3.62 -3.29 -21.95
N ASP A 306 2.51 -2.57 -22.09
CA ASP A 306 2.51 -1.14 -22.41
C ASP A 306 2.23 -0.27 -21.21
N LEU A 307 1.34 -0.74 -20.31
CA LEU A 307 0.83 0.06 -19.22
C LEU A 307 0.57 -0.77 -17.97
N VAL A 308 1.04 -0.32 -16.82
CA VAL A 308 0.67 -0.92 -15.54
C VAL A 308 0.31 0.12 -14.50
N ILE A 309 -0.62 -0.21 -13.61
CA ILE A 309 -0.81 0.50 -12.35
C ILE A 309 0.20 -0.03 -11.34
N ASP A 310 1.02 0.86 -10.80
CA ASP A 310 1.84 0.56 -9.63
C ASP A 310 1.03 0.85 -8.37
N GLN A 311 0.58 -0.21 -7.71
CA GLN A 311 -0.17 -0.12 -6.45
C GLN A 311 0.72 0.24 -5.26
N GLN A 312 2.02 0.39 -5.44
CA GLN A 312 2.99 0.73 -4.39
C GLN A 312 2.91 -0.25 -3.19
N PRO A 313 3.08 -1.55 -3.42
CA PRO A 313 2.84 -2.57 -2.40
C PRO A 313 3.76 -2.44 -1.17
N PHE A 314 4.96 -1.89 -1.31
CA PHE A 314 5.82 -1.55 -0.18
C PHE A 314 5.14 -0.59 0.80
N LEU A 315 4.45 0.44 0.29
CA LEU A 315 3.69 1.36 1.15
C LEU A 315 2.49 0.68 1.80
N GLN A 316 1.88 -0.31 1.13
CA GLN A 316 0.80 -1.12 1.70
C GLN A 316 1.30 -2.03 2.85
N GLY A 317 2.60 -2.25 2.95
CA GLY A 317 3.23 -2.86 4.12
C GLY A 317 3.62 -1.82 5.18
N TYR A 318 4.35 -0.78 4.79
CA TYR A 318 4.92 0.20 5.72
C TYR A 318 3.86 1.00 6.49
N LEU A 319 2.88 1.56 5.78
CA LEU A 319 1.92 2.49 6.35
C LEU A 319 0.90 1.85 7.32
N PRO A 320 0.44 0.61 7.17
CA PRO A 320 -0.39 -0.04 8.18
C PRO A 320 0.30 -0.18 9.54
N ILE A 321 1.58 -0.52 9.57
CA ILE A 321 2.36 -0.57 10.81
C ILE A 321 2.47 0.84 11.42
N LEU A 322 2.77 1.85 10.61
CA LEU A 322 2.77 3.25 11.05
C LEU A 322 1.42 3.67 11.61
N ASN A 323 0.31 3.30 10.95
CA ASN A 323 -1.05 3.60 11.40
C ASN A 323 -1.31 3.01 12.79
N ILE A 324 -1.02 1.73 13.00
CA ILE A 324 -1.19 1.06 14.28
C ILE A 324 -0.36 1.76 15.36
N CYS A 325 0.91 2.06 15.07
CA CYS A 325 1.78 2.77 16.00
C CYS A 325 1.24 4.16 16.38
N LEU A 326 0.73 4.92 15.41
CA LEU A 326 0.15 6.26 15.64
C LEU A 326 -1.12 6.17 16.48
N SER A 327 -2.00 5.23 16.19
CA SER A 327 -3.24 5.03 16.93
C SER A 327 -2.97 4.55 18.35
N GLU A 328 -2.11 3.55 18.53
CA GLU A 328 -1.80 2.98 19.85
C GLU A 328 -1.07 3.97 20.77
N LYS A 329 -0.06 4.69 20.25
CA LYS A 329 0.75 5.60 21.06
C LYS A 329 0.12 6.97 21.29
N PHE A 330 -0.67 7.47 20.34
CA PHE A 330 -1.15 8.86 20.34
C PHE A 330 -2.66 8.99 20.21
N GLY A 331 -3.41 7.89 20.00
CA GLY A 331 -4.86 7.92 19.84
C GLY A 331 -5.32 8.60 18.55
N PHE A 332 -4.53 8.55 17.48
CA PHE A 332 -4.95 9.06 16.18
C PHE A 332 -6.01 8.16 15.55
N SER A 333 -6.93 8.76 14.81
CA SER A 333 -7.86 8.04 13.92
C SER A 333 -7.10 7.39 12.76
N GLY A 334 -7.73 6.38 12.14
CA GLY A 334 -7.12 5.61 11.06
C GLY A 334 -6.81 6.45 9.82
N LEU A 335 -5.67 6.17 9.21
CA LEU A 335 -5.26 6.77 7.95
C LEU A 335 -6.07 6.16 6.78
N PHE A 336 -6.34 6.98 5.76
CA PHE A 336 -6.85 6.51 4.47
C PHE A 336 -5.88 6.93 3.37
N VAL A 337 -5.20 5.96 2.74
CA VAL A 337 -4.16 6.24 1.73
C VAL A 337 -4.43 5.44 0.46
N ASN A 338 -4.81 6.14 -0.62
CA ASN A 338 -4.90 5.54 -1.94
C ASN A 338 -3.51 5.40 -2.57
N THR A 339 -3.06 4.17 -2.78
CA THR A 339 -1.77 3.85 -3.40
C THR A 339 -1.87 3.48 -4.88
N GLY A 340 -3.08 3.38 -5.45
CA GLY A 340 -3.33 2.86 -6.79
C GLY A 340 -3.52 3.92 -7.89
N ALA A 341 -2.86 5.09 -7.77
CA ALA A 341 -3.03 6.19 -8.72
C ALA A 341 -1.85 6.39 -9.70
N GLY A 342 -0.80 5.59 -9.59
CA GLY A 342 0.41 5.73 -10.42
C GLY A 342 0.42 4.78 -11.61
N PHE A 343 0.73 5.32 -12.81
CA PHE A 343 0.95 4.51 -14.00
C PHE A 343 2.44 4.41 -14.34
N VAL A 344 2.84 3.21 -14.79
CA VAL A 344 4.18 2.95 -15.33
C VAL A 344 4.04 2.41 -16.74
N ASN A 345 4.83 2.98 -17.65
CA ASN A 345 4.91 2.62 -19.07
C ASN A 345 6.34 2.87 -19.57
N ALA A 346 6.58 2.76 -20.87
CA ALA A 346 7.90 2.94 -21.47
C ALA A 346 8.53 4.31 -21.17
N ASP A 347 7.73 5.38 -20.95
CA ASP A 347 8.25 6.72 -20.70
C ASP A 347 8.92 6.87 -19.31
N ASN A 348 8.49 6.07 -18.33
CA ASN A 348 8.91 6.25 -16.95
C ASN A 348 9.45 4.96 -16.27
N VAL A 349 9.38 3.80 -16.93
CA VAL A 349 9.85 2.51 -16.38
C VAL A 349 11.31 2.57 -15.92
N ALA A 350 12.17 3.30 -16.61
CA ALA A 350 13.58 3.43 -16.25
C ALA A 350 13.81 4.04 -14.84
N ALA A 351 12.86 4.85 -14.35
CA ALA A 351 12.95 5.43 -13.01
C ALA A 351 12.56 4.42 -11.91
N VAL A 352 11.71 3.44 -12.22
CA VAL A 352 11.23 2.45 -11.24
C VAL A 352 11.99 1.12 -11.32
N ALA A 353 12.60 0.79 -12.45
CA ALA A 353 13.32 -0.46 -12.67
C ALA A 353 14.35 -0.79 -11.56
N PRO A 354 15.23 0.12 -11.10
CA PRO A 354 16.16 -0.17 -10.01
C PRO A 354 15.47 -0.47 -8.67
N LEU A 355 14.26 0.03 -8.47
CA LEU A 355 13.46 -0.18 -7.26
C LEU A 355 12.68 -1.50 -7.32
N ALA A 356 12.31 -1.95 -8.52
CA ALA A 356 11.72 -3.27 -8.74
C ALA A 356 12.73 -4.39 -8.44
N GLU A 357 14.00 -4.22 -8.83
CA GLU A 357 15.09 -5.18 -8.56
C GLU A 357 15.37 -5.39 -7.05
N VAL A 358 15.07 -4.39 -6.23
CA VAL A 358 15.23 -4.47 -4.77
C VAL A 358 13.89 -4.63 -4.03
N GLU A 359 12.83 -4.95 -4.76
CA GLU A 359 11.48 -5.25 -4.24
C GLU A 359 10.90 -4.12 -3.35
N ILE A 360 11.10 -2.87 -3.79
CA ILE A 360 10.47 -1.67 -3.23
C ILE A 360 9.31 -1.19 -4.11
N ARG A 361 9.34 -1.58 -5.39
CA ARG A 361 8.27 -1.25 -6.35
C ARG A 361 7.79 -2.51 -7.05
#